data_fba085fa44845abc33bd228b7ebbb9cf
#
_entry.id   fba085fa44845abc33bd228b7ebbb9cf
#
_cell.length_a   1.000
_cell.length_b   1.000
_cell.length_c   1.000
_cell.angle_alpha   90.00
_cell.angle_beta   90.00
_cell.angle_gamma   90.00
#
_symmetry.space_group_name_H-M   'P 1'
#
loop_
_entity.id
_entity.type
_entity.pdbx_description
1 polymer ?
#
loop_
_entity_poly.entity_id
_entity_poly.type
_entity_poly.pdbx_seq_one_letter_code
_entity_poly.pdbx_strand_id
1 'polypeptide(L)'
;QLYETRRRKKIMIIYTGKDYYDVSRKAANIMSAQIIMKPNAVLGLATGSTPVGMYKQLIEWYKKGDLDFSQITSVNLDEYKGLSGDNDQSYRYFMNTNLFDHVNIDKARTYVPNGLEEDSEKACADYNEIIRSVGGIDMQLLGIGGNGHIGFNEPGAAFEKETHCVDLTEST
;
A
#
# COMPACT_ATOMS: atom_id res chain seq x y z
N GLN A 1 -23.67 0.20 -35.39
CA GLN A 1 -23.03 -0.89 -34.63
C GLN A 1 -23.01 -0.48 -33.17
N LEU A 2 -23.91 -1.10 -32.38
CA LEU A 2 -23.98 -0.93 -30.92
C LEU A 2 -22.83 -1.73 -30.30
N TYR A 3 -21.82 -1.03 -29.76
CA TYR A 3 -20.83 -1.64 -28.86
C TYR A 3 -21.53 -1.93 -27.53
N GLU A 4 -21.98 -3.16 -27.32
CA GLU A 4 -22.30 -3.68 -25.98
C GLU A 4 -21.01 -3.70 -25.15
N THR A 5 -20.87 -2.76 -24.23
CA THR A 5 -19.87 -2.86 -23.17
C THR A 5 -20.24 -4.05 -22.29
N ARG A 6 -19.65 -5.23 -22.57
CA ARG A 6 -19.72 -6.37 -21.68
C ARG A 6 -19.21 -5.91 -20.32
N ARG A 7 -20.10 -5.67 -19.35
CA ARG A 7 -19.74 -5.55 -17.93
C ARG A 7 -19.01 -6.86 -17.55
N ARG A 8 -17.69 -6.81 -17.47
CA ARG A 8 -16.92 -7.92 -16.88
C ARG A 8 -17.48 -8.11 -15.48
N LYS A 9 -18.05 -9.28 -15.18
CA LYS A 9 -18.40 -9.65 -13.82
C LYS A 9 -17.11 -9.52 -12.99
N LYS A 10 -17.11 -8.63 -11.99
CA LYS A 10 -16.01 -8.56 -11.03
C LYS A 10 -16.03 -9.88 -10.27
N ILE A 11 -15.04 -10.73 -10.50
CA ILE A 11 -14.90 -12.02 -9.82
C ILE A 11 -13.99 -11.76 -8.62
N MET A 12 -14.47 -12.05 -7.42
CA MET A 12 -13.63 -12.14 -6.24
C MET A 12 -12.91 -13.49 -6.27
N ILE A 13 -11.59 -13.48 -6.11
CA ILE A 13 -10.77 -14.68 -5.99
C ILE A 13 -10.33 -14.79 -4.54
N ILE A 14 -10.57 -15.94 -3.92
CA ILE A 14 -10.18 -16.20 -2.53
C ILE A 14 -9.08 -17.25 -2.55
N TYR A 15 -7.92 -16.89 -1.97
CA TYR A 15 -6.82 -17.81 -1.73
C TYR A 15 -6.73 -18.13 -0.24
N THR A 16 -6.79 -19.40 0.11
CA THR A 16 -6.56 -19.85 1.48
C THR A 16 -5.14 -20.38 1.64
N GLY A 17 -4.57 -20.23 2.81
CA GLY A 17 -3.26 -20.77 3.17
C GLY A 17 -3.36 -21.59 4.47
N LYS A 18 -2.40 -22.48 4.67
CA LYS A 18 -2.31 -23.30 5.89
C LYS A 18 -1.85 -22.49 7.11
N ASP A 19 -1.12 -21.42 6.88
CA ASP A 19 -0.57 -20.56 7.92
C ASP A 19 -0.22 -19.16 7.35
N TYR A 20 0.23 -18.27 8.22
CA TYR A 20 0.64 -16.91 7.87
C TYR A 20 1.71 -16.86 6.77
N TYR A 21 2.69 -17.77 6.81
CA TYR A 21 3.79 -17.80 5.84
C TYR A 21 3.31 -18.22 4.44
N ASP A 22 2.42 -19.21 4.37
CA ASP A 22 1.83 -19.65 3.11
C ASP A 22 0.95 -18.55 2.48
N VAL A 23 0.15 -17.84 3.29
CA VAL A 23 -0.63 -16.68 2.82
C VAL A 23 0.28 -15.55 2.37
N SER A 24 1.31 -15.22 3.15
CA SER A 24 2.30 -14.18 2.81
C SER A 24 2.99 -14.49 1.48
N ARG A 25 3.41 -15.73 1.26
CA ARG A 25 4.03 -16.17 0.01
C ARG A 25 3.06 -16.08 -1.18
N LYS A 26 1.79 -16.43 -1.00
CA LYS A 26 0.76 -16.29 -2.05
C LYS A 26 0.49 -14.84 -2.40
N ALA A 27 0.42 -13.96 -1.40
CA ALA A 27 0.32 -12.52 -1.62
C ALA A 27 1.55 -11.97 -2.36
N ALA A 28 2.76 -12.41 -1.97
CA ALA A 28 4.00 -12.05 -2.64
C ALA A 28 4.02 -12.50 -4.11
N ASN A 29 3.51 -13.70 -4.43
CA ASN A 29 3.38 -14.17 -5.82
C ASN A 29 2.53 -13.22 -6.68
N ILE A 30 1.41 -12.73 -6.14
CA ILE A 30 0.52 -11.81 -6.85
C ILE A 30 1.21 -10.46 -7.06
N MET A 31 1.86 -9.94 -6.02
CA MET A 31 2.58 -8.66 -6.10
C MET A 31 3.79 -8.76 -7.04
N SER A 32 4.56 -9.86 -6.99
CA SER A 32 5.70 -10.07 -7.88
C SER A 32 5.27 -10.18 -9.35
N ALA A 33 4.16 -10.83 -9.62
CA ALA A 33 3.61 -10.88 -10.98
C ALA A 33 3.28 -9.47 -11.51
N GLN A 34 2.73 -8.58 -10.68
CA GLN A 34 2.50 -7.18 -11.08
C GLN A 34 3.81 -6.46 -11.39
N ILE A 35 4.84 -6.63 -10.56
CA ILE A 35 6.17 -6.02 -10.75
C ILE A 35 6.81 -6.50 -12.06
N ILE A 36 6.78 -7.80 -12.33
CA ILE A 36 7.36 -8.41 -13.53
C ILE A 36 6.61 -7.98 -14.79
N MET A 37 5.27 -7.99 -14.75
CA MET A 37 4.45 -7.67 -15.93
C MET A 37 4.40 -6.17 -16.23
N LYS A 38 4.61 -5.32 -15.24
CA LYS A 38 4.66 -3.85 -15.37
C LYS A 38 5.80 -3.30 -14.52
N PRO A 39 7.04 -3.26 -15.02
CA PRO A 39 8.21 -2.80 -14.24
C PRO A 39 8.10 -1.39 -13.66
N ASN A 40 7.30 -0.51 -14.27
CA ASN A 40 7.02 0.85 -13.80
C ASN A 40 5.65 0.95 -13.09
N ALA A 41 5.19 -0.11 -12.45
CA ALA A 41 3.92 -0.11 -11.74
C ALA A 41 3.93 0.85 -10.54
N VAL A 42 2.76 1.39 -10.25
CA VAL A 42 2.48 2.13 -9.01
C VAL A 42 1.81 1.16 -8.03
N LEU A 43 2.51 0.85 -6.94
CA LEU A 43 2.05 -0.08 -5.93
C LEU A 43 1.50 0.66 -4.71
N GLY A 44 0.26 0.40 -4.37
CA GLY A 44 -0.32 0.80 -3.11
C GLY A 44 0.08 -0.17 -2.01
N LEU A 45 0.75 0.31 -0.95
CA LEU A 45 1.32 -0.50 0.11
C LEU A 45 0.64 -0.21 1.45
N ALA A 46 0.67 -1.18 2.34
CA ALA A 46 0.10 -1.12 3.68
C ALA A 46 1.16 -1.38 4.74
N THR A 47 0.88 -0.99 5.97
CA THR A 47 1.73 -1.18 7.14
C THR A 47 1.14 -2.18 8.12
N GLY A 48 1.74 -2.33 9.30
CA GLY A 48 1.34 -3.28 10.32
C GLY A 48 1.97 -4.66 10.15
N SER A 49 1.61 -5.59 11.02
CA SER A 49 2.25 -6.92 11.08
C SER A 49 1.87 -7.83 9.92
N THR A 50 0.68 -7.66 9.36
CA THR A 50 0.13 -8.54 8.31
C THR A 50 0.98 -8.58 7.03
N PRO A 51 1.42 -7.47 6.42
CA PRO A 51 2.18 -7.49 5.17
C PRO A 51 3.67 -7.84 5.33
N VAL A 52 4.21 -7.87 6.55
CA VAL A 52 5.66 -8.08 6.78
C VAL A 52 6.16 -9.36 6.15
N GLY A 53 5.42 -10.46 6.26
CA GLY A 53 5.80 -11.74 5.65
C GLY A 53 5.85 -11.67 4.12
N MET A 54 4.94 -10.92 3.50
CA MET A 54 4.96 -10.68 2.06
C MET A 54 6.19 -9.83 1.67
N TYR A 55 6.51 -8.77 2.40
CA TYR A 55 7.69 -7.94 2.13
C TYR A 55 8.98 -8.74 2.26
N LYS A 56 9.13 -9.57 3.29
CA LYS A 56 10.28 -10.47 3.45
C LYS A 56 10.45 -11.39 2.24
N GLN A 57 9.36 -11.96 1.72
CA GLN A 57 9.41 -12.83 0.55
C GLN A 57 9.81 -12.07 -0.73
N LEU A 58 9.29 -10.85 -0.92
CA LEU A 58 9.69 -9.99 -2.04
C LEU A 58 11.17 -9.61 -1.98
N ILE A 59 11.68 -9.29 -0.78
CA ILE A 59 13.11 -9.01 -0.55
C ILE A 59 13.98 -10.23 -0.89
N GLU A 60 13.56 -11.43 -0.52
CA GLU A 60 14.29 -12.67 -0.87
C GLU A 60 14.38 -12.84 -2.39
N TRP A 61 13.29 -12.63 -3.12
CA TRP A 61 13.30 -12.75 -4.58
C TRP A 61 14.11 -11.64 -5.24
N TYR A 62 14.06 -10.43 -4.71
CA TYR A 62 14.96 -9.36 -5.14
C TYR A 62 16.44 -9.75 -4.97
N LYS A 63 16.82 -10.26 -3.79
CA LYS A 63 18.20 -10.70 -3.52
C LYS A 63 18.67 -11.87 -4.40
N LYS A 64 17.74 -12.68 -4.90
CA LYS A 64 18.01 -13.75 -5.86
C LYS A 64 18.10 -13.26 -7.31
N GLY A 65 17.75 -12.00 -7.57
CA GLY A 65 17.72 -11.42 -8.90
C GLY A 65 16.42 -11.67 -9.69
N ASP A 66 15.39 -12.20 -9.03
CA ASP A 66 14.10 -12.49 -9.66
C ASP A 66 13.21 -11.24 -9.81
N LEU A 67 13.45 -10.20 -9.00
CA LEU A 67 12.66 -8.96 -8.98
C LEU A 67 13.56 -7.73 -9.10
N ASP A 68 13.06 -6.71 -9.78
CA ASP A 68 13.67 -5.39 -9.91
C ASP A 68 12.65 -4.30 -9.50
N PHE A 69 13.01 -3.47 -8.53
CA PHE A 69 12.19 -2.38 -8.03
C PHE A 69 12.64 -1.00 -8.53
N SER A 70 13.67 -0.92 -9.39
CA SER A 70 14.31 0.34 -9.80
C SER A 70 13.36 1.33 -10.47
N GLN A 71 12.29 0.84 -11.12
CA GLN A 71 11.29 1.69 -11.78
C GLN A 71 9.95 1.72 -11.05
N ILE A 72 9.81 0.97 -9.97
CA ILE A 72 8.57 0.93 -9.18
C ILE A 72 8.35 2.27 -8.46
N THR A 73 7.12 2.69 -8.42
CA THR A 73 6.62 3.77 -7.56
C THR A 73 5.74 3.16 -6.48
N SER A 74 5.83 3.64 -5.24
CA SER A 74 4.93 3.21 -4.17
C SER A 74 4.17 4.37 -3.56
N VAL A 75 2.92 4.12 -3.19
CA VAL A 75 2.08 5.02 -2.39
C VAL A 75 1.53 4.25 -1.20
N ASN A 76 1.70 4.76 0.00
CA ASN A 76 1.17 4.15 1.21
C ASN A 76 -0.25 4.63 1.50
N LEU A 77 -1.01 3.79 2.19
CA LEU A 77 -2.42 4.03 2.46
C LEU A 77 -2.64 5.16 3.45
N ASP A 78 -1.79 5.26 4.48
CA ASP A 78 -1.98 6.14 5.62
C ASP A 78 -0.65 6.53 6.30
N GLU A 79 -0.72 7.52 7.21
CA GLU A 79 0.35 7.93 8.11
C GLU A 79 -0.26 8.61 9.34
N TYR A 80 0.44 8.58 10.45
CA TYR A 80 0.09 9.31 11.66
C TYR A 80 0.40 10.80 11.54
N LYS A 81 -0.57 11.63 11.92
CA LYS A 81 -0.36 13.09 12.05
C LYS A 81 0.54 13.38 13.27
N GLY A 82 1.49 14.29 13.08
CA GLY A 82 2.42 14.72 14.12
C GLY A 82 3.72 13.91 14.19
N LEU A 83 3.89 12.88 13.36
CA LEU A 83 5.13 12.10 13.35
C LEU A 83 6.01 12.46 12.13
N SER A 84 7.31 12.66 12.38
CA SER A 84 8.29 12.75 11.30
C SER A 84 8.59 11.37 10.73
N GLY A 85 9.05 11.32 9.49
CA GLY A 85 9.45 10.06 8.85
C GLY A 85 10.63 9.33 9.50
N ASP A 86 11.38 10.02 10.39
CA ASP A 86 12.48 9.45 11.17
C ASP A 86 12.03 8.88 12.51
N ASN A 87 10.80 9.15 12.92
CA ASN A 87 10.22 8.58 14.12
C ASN A 87 9.95 7.10 13.91
N ASP A 88 10.40 6.25 14.84
CA ASP A 88 10.28 4.79 14.75
C ASP A 88 8.82 4.27 14.79
N GLN A 89 7.87 5.12 15.16
CA GLN A 89 6.44 4.83 15.14
C GLN A 89 5.76 5.30 13.84
N SER A 90 6.45 6.03 12.96
CA SER A 90 5.87 6.46 11.68
C SER A 90 5.79 5.33 10.67
N TYR A 91 4.82 5.41 9.77
CA TYR A 91 4.70 4.44 8.67
C TYR A 91 5.77 4.64 7.60
N ARG A 92 6.31 5.84 7.45
CA ARG A 92 7.52 6.06 6.64
C ARG A 92 8.69 5.24 7.17
N TYR A 93 8.95 5.29 8.48
CA TYR A 93 10.00 4.50 9.11
C TYR A 93 9.75 3.00 8.95
N PHE A 94 8.51 2.58 9.20
CA PHE A 94 8.09 1.19 8.99
C PHE A 94 8.39 0.69 7.59
N MET A 95 8.04 1.47 6.56
CA MET A 95 8.27 1.08 5.18
C MET A 95 9.75 1.04 4.81
N ASN A 96 10.55 1.99 5.29
CA ASN A 96 12.00 1.97 5.11
C ASN A 96 12.58 0.67 5.68
N THR A 97 12.30 0.38 6.94
CA THR A 97 12.89 -0.77 7.65
C THR A 97 12.39 -2.13 7.18
N ASN A 98 11.17 -2.23 6.67
CA ASN A 98 10.58 -3.51 6.29
C ASN A 98 10.65 -3.82 4.78
N LEU A 99 10.90 -2.80 3.93
CA LEU A 99 10.97 -3.02 2.48
C LEU A 99 12.00 -2.13 1.80
N PHE A 100 11.90 -0.79 1.89
CA PHE A 100 12.61 0.11 0.98
C PHE A 100 14.13 0.06 1.12
N ASP A 101 14.67 -0.14 2.32
CA ASP A 101 16.12 -0.26 2.57
C ASP A 101 16.71 -1.59 2.10
N HIS A 102 15.87 -2.54 1.70
CA HIS A 102 16.28 -3.90 1.35
C HIS A 102 16.19 -4.22 -0.14
N VAL A 103 15.65 -3.29 -0.95
CA VAL A 103 15.48 -3.43 -2.40
C VAL A 103 16.00 -2.18 -3.11
N ASN A 104 16.10 -2.23 -4.44
CA ASN A 104 16.63 -1.11 -5.24
C ASN A 104 15.57 -0.08 -5.65
N ILE A 105 14.51 0.09 -4.87
CA ILE A 105 13.53 1.15 -5.14
C ILE A 105 14.17 2.52 -4.93
N ASP A 106 13.92 3.46 -5.85
CA ASP A 106 14.28 4.85 -5.65
C ASP A 106 13.37 5.47 -4.58
N LYS A 107 13.94 5.86 -3.44
CA LYS A 107 13.18 6.47 -2.34
C LYS A 107 12.45 7.76 -2.73
N ALA A 108 12.91 8.47 -3.75
CA ALA A 108 12.21 9.62 -4.30
C ALA A 108 10.88 9.25 -4.99
N ARG A 109 10.68 7.98 -5.29
CA ARG A 109 9.42 7.43 -5.83
C ARG A 109 8.57 6.71 -4.80
N THR A 110 8.88 6.86 -3.51
CA THR A 110 8.10 6.26 -2.42
C THR A 110 7.33 7.34 -1.67
N TYR A 111 6.03 7.27 -1.68
CA TYR A 111 5.16 8.30 -1.11
C TYR A 111 4.40 7.75 0.09
N VAL A 112 4.43 8.52 1.16
CA VAL A 112 3.64 8.32 2.38
C VAL A 112 3.03 9.69 2.71
N PRO A 113 1.80 9.78 3.22
CA PRO A 113 1.21 11.06 3.59
C PRO A 113 2.12 11.87 4.51
N ASN A 114 2.11 13.20 4.37
CA ASN A 114 2.95 14.07 5.20
C ASN A 114 2.33 14.27 6.59
N GLY A 115 2.79 13.51 7.57
CA GLY A 115 2.32 13.63 8.96
C GLY A 115 2.68 14.95 9.65
N LEU A 116 3.64 15.72 9.12
CA LEU A 116 4.09 16.99 9.70
C LEU A 116 3.34 18.23 9.18
N GLU A 117 2.50 18.09 8.15
CA GLU A 117 1.66 19.20 7.70
C GLU A 117 0.57 19.48 8.74
N GLU A 118 0.56 20.69 9.28
CA GLU A 118 -0.41 21.09 10.32
C GLU A 118 -1.82 21.22 9.77
N ASP A 119 -1.95 21.70 8.52
CA ASP A 119 -3.21 21.79 7.81
C ASP A 119 -3.57 20.42 7.20
N SER A 120 -4.50 19.72 7.83
CA SER A 120 -4.93 18.39 7.41
C SER A 120 -5.59 18.38 6.03
N GLU A 121 -6.35 19.43 5.67
CA GLU A 121 -6.99 19.52 4.35
C GLU A 121 -5.94 19.68 3.25
N LYS A 122 -4.94 20.52 3.52
CA LYS A 122 -3.81 20.70 2.61
C LYS A 122 -3.00 19.41 2.46
N ALA A 123 -2.67 18.72 3.56
CA ALA A 123 -1.95 17.44 3.52
C ALA A 123 -2.69 16.40 2.67
N CYS A 124 -4.01 16.31 2.83
CA CYS A 124 -4.85 15.38 2.06
C CYS A 124 -4.92 15.77 0.57
N ALA A 125 -5.09 17.06 0.28
CA ALA A 125 -5.13 17.55 -1.10
C ALA A 125 -3.79 17.31 -1.82
N ASP A 126 -2.67 17.62 -1.18
CA ASP A 126 -1.33 17.40 -1.71
C ASP A 126 -1.09 15.91 -1.99
N TYR A 127 -1.53 15.02 -1.09
CA TYR A 127 -1.36 13.58 -1.29
C TYR A 127 -2.24 13.04 -2.42
N ASN A 128 -3.47 13.53 -2.56
CA ASN A 128 -4.31 13.22 -3.71
C ASN A 128 -3.66 13.64 -5.02
N GLU A 129 -3.00 14.80 -5.06
CA GLU A 129 -2.29 15.27 -6.25
C GLU A 129 -1.08 14.39 -6.56
N ILE A 130 -0.34 13.93 -5.56
CA ILE A 130 0.73 12.95 -5.75
C ILE A 130 0.18 11.70 -6.42
N ILE A 131 -0.91 11.11 -5.90
CA ILE A 131 -1.52 9.89 -6.47
C ILE A 131 -1.96 10.12 -7.92
N ARG A 132 -2.52 11.29 -8.25
CA ARG A 132 -2.90 11.65 -9.63
C ARG A 132 -1.67 11.81 -10.52
N SER A 133 -0.63 12.47 -10.04
CA SER A 133 0.59 12.76 -10.80
C SER A 133 1.36 11.49 -11.20
N VAL A 134 1.30 10.45 -10.38
CA VAL A 134 1.90 9.14 -10.70
C VAL A 134 1.00 8.25 -11.58
N GLY A 135 -0.17 8.74 -11.98
CA GLY A 135 -1.09 8.03 -12.87
C GLY A 135 -2.07 7.09 -12.16
N GLY A 136 -2.19 7.19 -10.84
CA GLY A 136 -3.01 6.31 -10.02
C GLY A 136 -2.30 5.00 -9.64
N ILE A 137 -3.02 4.13 -8.95
CA ILE A 137 -2.48 2.89 -8.38
C ILE A 137 -2.83 1.70 -9.27
N ASP A 138 -1.82 0.92 -9.67
CA ASP A 138 -2.03 -0.29 -10.48
C ASP A 138 -2.49 -1.49 -9.64
N MET A 139 -1.93 -1.64 -8.45
CA MET A 139 -2.29 -2.69 -7.50
C MET A 139 -2.21 -2.17 -6.07
N GLN A 140 -3.27 -2.34 -5.29
CA GLN A 140 -3.35 -1.93 -3.90
C GLN A 140 -3.33 -3.13 -2.98
N LEU A 141 -2.37 -3.18 -2.05
CA LEU A 141 -2.39 -4.05 -0.89
C LEU A 141 -3.26 -3.43 0.20
N LEU A 142 -4.20 -4.20 0.74
CA LEU A 142 -5.04 -3.78 1.86
C LEU A 142 -5.05 -4.86 2.93
N GLY A 143 -4.93 -4.46 4.19
CA GLY A 143 -5.32 -5.26 5.33
C GLY A 143 -6.81 -5.09 5.64
N ILE A 144 -7.40 -6.04 6.36
CA ILE A 144 -8.73 -5.92 6.93
C ILE A 144 -8.66 -6.23 8.42
N GLY A 145 -9.11 -5.32 9.26
CA GLY A 145 -9.14 -5.51 10.71
C GLY A 145 -10.25 -6.45 11.18
N GLY A 146 -10.19 -6.85 12.44
CA GLY A 146 -11.16 -7.77 13.03
C GLY A 146 -12.60 -7.24 13.05
N ASN A 147 -12.79 -5.92 13.06
CA ASN A 147 -14.08 -5.24 12.95
C ASN A 147 -14.42 -4.83 11.50
N GLY A 148 -13.56 -5.14 10.53
CA GLY A 148 -13.74 -4.82 9.11
C GLY A 148 -13.13 -3.49 8.69
N HIS A 149 -12.35 -2.78 9.53
CA HIS A 149 -11.66 -1.56 9.12
C HIS A 149 -10.60 -1.84 8.03
N ILE A 150 -10.38 -0.87 7.16
CA ILE A 150 -9.34 -0.88 6.14
C ILE A 150 -8.53 0.42 6.25
N GLY A 151 -7.22 0.31 6.44
CA GLY A 151 -6.39 1.44 6.84
C GLY A 151 -6.88 2.00 8.18
N PHE A 152 -7.02 3.31 8.29
CA PHE A 152 -7.63 3.96 9.44
C PHE A 152 -9.15 4.17 9.30
N ASN A 153 -9.79 3.60 8.26
CA ASN A 153 -11.22 3.76 8.03
C ASN A 153 -12.02 2.73 8.82
N GLU A 154 -12.68 3.17 9.88
CA GLU A 154 -13.60 2.35 10.66
C GLU A 154 -14.89 2.05 9.90
N PRO A 155 -15.57 0.93 10.22
CA PRO A 155 -16.89 0.64 9.65
C PRO A 155 -17.89 1.76 9.90
N GLY A 156 -18.55 2.23 8.85
CA GLY A 156 -19.49 3.34 8.93
C GLY A 156 -20.59 3.25 7.87
N ALA A 157 -21.54 4.17 7.94
CA ALA A 157 -22.66 4.25 7.00
C ALA A 157 -22.27 4.79 5.62
N ALA A 158 -21.13 5.51 5.54
CA ALA A 158 -20.58 6.07 4.31
C ALA A 158 -19.06 5.98 4.32
N PHE A 159 -18.47 5.96 3.13
CA PHE A 159 -17.04 6.07 2.96
C PHE A 159 -16.69 7.47 2.47
N GLU A 160 -15.69 8.08 3.13
CA GLU A 160 -15.04 9.26 2.60
C GLU A 160 -14.36 8.90 1.27
N LYS A 161 -14.38 9.84 0.34
CA LYS A 161 -13.65 9.70 -0.91
C LYS A 161 -12.32 10.41 -0.81
N GLU A 162 -11.31 9.81 -1.44
CA GLU A 162 -9.95 10.35 -1.49
C GLU A 162 -9.28 10.36 -0.09
N THR A 163 -8.11 10.99 0.01
CA THR A 163 -7.37 11.10 1.28
C THR A 163 -8.10 12.03 2.24
N HIS A 164 -8.21 11.62 3.48
CA HIS A 164 -8.88 12.39 4.53
C HIS A 164 -8.24 12.11 5.89
N CYS A 165 -8.44 13.01 6.84
CA CYS A 165 -7.97 12.86 8.20
C CYS A 165 -9.07 12.21 9.04
N VAL A 166 -8.70 11.27 9.90
CA VAL A 166 -9.62 10.56 10.80
C VAL A 166 -9.09 10.59 12.22
N ASP A 167 -10.01 10.62 13.19
CA ASP A 167 -9.67 10.39 14.58
C ASP A 167 -9.58 8.88 14.82
N LEU A 168 -8.51 8.44 15.46
CA LEU A 168 -8.30 7.03 15.77
C LEU A 168 -9.10 6.63 17.01
N THR A 169 -9.59 5.39 17.03
CA THR A 169 -10.17 4.81 18.22
C THR A 169 -9.07 4.38 19.21
N GLU A 170 -9.41 4.20 20.49
CA GLU A 170 -8.46 3.72 21.51
C GLU A 170 -7.84 2.36 21.19
N SER A 171 -8.47 1.59 20.31
CA SER A 171 -8.00 0.25 19.90
C SER A 171 -7.08 0.28 18.68
N THR A 172 -6.96 1.41 18.02
CA THR A 172 -6.14 1.61 16.82
C THR A 172 -4.91 2.41 17.13
#